data_f9439ea372d277fb379d3343cdd28d44
#
_entry.id   f9439ea372d277fb379d3343cdd28d44
#
_cell.length_a   1.000
_cell.length_b   1.000
_cell.length_c   1.000
_cell.angle_alpha   90.00
_cell.angle_beta   90.00
_cell.angle_gamma   90.00
#
_symmetry.space_group_name_H-M   'P 1'
#
loop_
_entity.id
_entity.type
_entity.pdbx_description
1 polymer ?
#
loop_
_entity_poly.entity_id
_entity_poly.type
_entity_poly.pdbx_seq_one_letter_code
_entity_poly.pdbx_strand_id
1 'polypeptide(L)'
;MPILLEIVTPERLAYSDSVDSVVLPGIEGELGVLPHHAPLVSMLGVGELRIRKGGAEESFAIAGGFLQVRPDKVVVMAETADLASEIDLEKAQEARREAERALEGAATDAADLAAARAQLQAALLRIRVAERRHREGPRHRG
;
A
#
# COMPACT_ATOMS: atom_id res chain seq x y z
N MET A 1 11.03 -3.22 -21.64
CA MET A 1 12.05 -3.32 -20.58
C MET A 1 11.37 -3.16 -19.22
N PRO A 2 11.62 -4.07 -18.30
CA PRO A 2 11.00 -3.97 -16.97
C PRO A 2 11.60 -2.84 -16.15
N ILE A 3 10.86 -2.46 -15.13
CA ILE A 3 11.31 -1.46 -14.15
C ILE A 3 11.67 -2.19 -12.87
N LEU A 4 12.77 -1.82 -12.25
CA LEU A 4 13.07 -2.33 -10.93
C LEU A 4 12.22 -1.57 -9.91
N LEU A 5 11.41 -2.30 -9.15
CA LEU A 5 10.58 -1.72 -8.10
C LEU A 5 11.10 -2.17 -6.75
N GLU A 6 11.34 -1.20 -5.87
CA GLU A 6 11.70 -1.48 -4.47
C GLU A 6 10.70 -0.81 -3.55
N ILE A 7 10.20 -1.56 -2.58
CA ILE A 7 9.32 -1.04 -1.54
C ILE A 7 10.03 -1.22 -0.21
N VAL A 8 10.33 -0.11 0.45
CA VAL A 8 11.09 -0.08 1.68
C VAL A 8 10.24 0.52 2.80
N THR A 9 10.27 -0.10 3.96
CA THR A 9 9.67 0.46 5.17
C THR A 9 10.78 0.68 6.19
N PRO A 10 10.51 1.39 7.30
CA PRO A 10 11.54 1.55 8.32
C PRO A 10 12.08 0.24 8.87
N GLU A 11 11.31 -0.84 8.77
CA GLU A 11 11.68 -2.12 9.36
C GLU A 11 12.33 -3.09 8.39
N ARG A 12 12.09 -2.95 7.09
CA ARG A 12 12.58 -3.94 6.14
C ARG A 12 12.42 -3.49 4.69
N LEU A 13 13.13 -4.20 3.83
CA LEU A 13 12.86 -4.15 2.39
C LEU A 13 11.69 -5.10 2.12
N ALA A 14 10.52 -4.54 1.85
CA ALA A 14 9.31 -5.32 1.69
C ALA A 14 9.19 -5.99 0.32
N TYR A 15 9.80 -5.41 -0.70
CA TYR A 15 9.71 -5.93 -2.06
C TYR A 15 10.89 -5.41 -2.88
N SER A 16 11.43 -6.25 -3.74
CA SER A 16 12.45 -5.85 -4.71
C SER A 16 12.41 -6.82 -5.88
N ASP A 17 11.97 -6.35 -7.04
CA ASP A 17 11.90 -7.18 -8.23
C ASP A 17 11.69 -6.29 -9.45
N SER A 18 11.98 -6.86 -10.62
CA SER A 18 11.67 -6.22 -11.89
C SER A 18 10.22 -6.48 -12.24
N VAL A 19 9.49 -5.43 -12.58
CA VAL A 19 8.07 -5.50 -12.86
C VAL A 19 7.75 -4.85 -14.19
N ASP A 20 6.58 -5.14 -14.74
CA ASP A 20 6.16 -4.56 -16.03
C ASP A 20 5.53 -3.19 -15.83
N SER A 21 4.77 -3.03 -14.76
CA SER A 21 4.15 -1.75 -14.43
C SER A 21 3.75 -1.74 -12.97
N VAL A 22 3.53 -0.54 -12.44
CA VAL A 22 3.05 -0.37 -11.08
C VAL A 22 2.08 0.81 -11.03
N VAL A 23 1.01 0.66 -10.25
CA VAL A 23 0.05 1.74 -9.97
C VAL A 23 0.14 2.03 -8.49
N LEU A 24 0.35 3.30 -8.15
CA LEU A 24 0.62 3.71 -6.78
C LEU A 24 -0.46 4.67 -6.28
N PRO A 25 -0.74 4.66 -4.98
CA PRO A 25 -1.70 5.60 -4.39
C PRO A 25 -1.02 6.94 -4.10
N GLY A 26 -0.97 7.82 -5.09
CA GLY A 26 -0.46 9.17 -4.88
C GLY A 26 -1.41 9.98 -4.01
N ILE A 27 -0.89 11.05 -3.40
CA ILE A 27 -1.70 11.88 -2.52
C ILE A 27 -2.79 12.62 -3.29
N GLU A 28 -2.59 12.82 -4.59
CA GLU A 28 -3.58 13.50 -5.45
C GLU A 28 -4.32 12.53 -6.36
N GLY A 29 -4.15 11.24 -6.16
CA GLY A 29 -4.80 10.23 -6.99
C GLY A 29 -3.81 9.16 -7.42
N GLU A 30 -4.32 8.14 -8.09
CA GLU A 30 -3.48 7.05 -8.55
C GLU A 30 -2.47 7.51 -9.59
N LEU A 31 -1.27 6.94 -9.50
CA LEU A 31 -0.18 7.22 -10.41
C LEU A 31 0.30 5.92 -11.03
N GLY A 32 0.18 5.80 -12.35
CA GLY A 32 0.69 4.63 -13.06
C GLY A 32 2.09 4.89 -13.59
N VAL A 33 2.97 3.91 -13.41
CA VAL A 33 4.35 4.02 -13.87
C VAL A 33 4.67 2.86 -14.80
N LEU A 34 5.09 3.19 -16.00
CA LEU A 34 5.56 2.25 -17.01
C LEU A 34 7.07 2.47 -17.22
N PRO A 35 7.75 1.52 -17.88
CA PRO A 35 9.17 1.70 -18.18
C PRO A 35 9.43 3.04 -18.89
N HIS A 36 10.55 3.65 -18.55
CA HIS A 36 10.98 4.92 -19.13
C HIS A 36 10.11 6.12 -18.74
N HIS A 37 9.37 6.01 -17.65
CA HIS A 37 8.60 7.13 -17.14
C HIS A 37 9.53 8.27 -16.77
N ALA A 38 9.07 9.51 -16.95
CA ALA A 38 9.85 10.69 -16.60
C ALA A 38 10.16 10.69 -15.09
N PRO A 39 11.35 11.16 -14.69
CA PRO A 39 11.69 11.23 -13.27
C PRO A 39 10.67 12.06 -12.48
N LEU A 40 10.40 11.61 -11.26
CA LEU A 40 9.35 12.20 -10.43
C LEU A 40 9.61 11.89 -8.98
N VAL A 41 9.32 12.85 -8.10
CA VAL A 41 9.25 12.61 -6.66
C VAL A 41 7.86 13.05 -6.22
N SER A 42 7.17 12.21 -5.47
CA SER A 42 5.81 12.50 -5.05
C SER A 42 5.55 11.90 -3.68
N MET A 43 4.54 12.42 -3.01
CA MET A 43 4.09 11.85 -1.74
C MET A 43 3.04 10.80 -2.01
N LEU A 44 3.03 9.77 -1.17
CA LEU A 44 2.05 8.70 -1.22
C LEU A 44 0.98 8.93 -0.18
N GLY A 45 -0.25 8.54 -0.53
CA GLY A 45 -1.34 8.52 0.43
C GLY A 45 -1.54 7.11 0.97
N VAL A 46 -2.70 6.88 1.56
CA VAL A 46 -3.13 5.57 2.03
C VAL A 46 -3.91 4.93 0.91
N GLY A 47 -3.47 3.77 0.44
CA GLY A 47 -4.15 3.12 -0.66
C GLY A 47 -3.48 1.83 -1.09
N GLU A 48 -3.96 1.30 -2.18
CA GLU A 48 -3.47 0.05 -2.73
C GLU A 48 -2.44 0.32 -3.82
N LEU A 49 -1.28 -0.34 -3.70
CA LEU A 49 -0.27 -0.34 -4.74
C LEU A 49 -0.42 -1.65 -5.50
N ARG A 50 -0.56 -1.59 -6.82
CA ARG A 50 -0.75 -2.77 -7.65
C ARG A 50 0.44 -2.96 -8.58
N ILE A 51 0.96 -4.18 -8.63
CA ILE A 51 2.12 -4.55 -9.41
C ILE A 51 1.70 -5.55 -10.48
N ARG A 52 2.13 -5.32 -11.71
CA ARG A 52 1.91 -6.28 -12.78
C ARG A 52 3.26 -6.83 -13.23
N LYS A 53 3.35 -8.16 -13.26
CA LYS A 53 4.58 -8.83 -13.67
C LYS A 53 4.21 -10.15 -14.35
N GLY A 54 4.60 -10.29 -15.62
CA GLY A 54 4.40 -11.53 -16.35
C GLY A 54 2.96 -12.01 -16.41
N GLY A 55 2.00 -11.09 -16.51
CA GLY A 55 0.60 -11.45 -16.55
C GLY A 55 -0.04 -11.65 -15.17
N ALA A 56 0.75 -11.66 -14.11
CA ALA A 56 0.26 -11.78 -12.76
C ALA A 56 0.16 -10.41 -12.11
N GLU A 57 -0.73 -10.28 -11.14
CA GLU A 57 -0.90 -9.04 -10.39
C GLU A 57 -0.76 -9.31 -8.91
N GLU A 58 -0.01 -8.44 -8.24
CA GLU A 58 0.11 -8.45 -6.79
C GLU A 58 -0.23 -7.08 -6.25
N SER A 59 -0.69 -7.03 -5.00
CA SER A 59 -1.07 -5.79 -4.37
C SER A 59 -0.49 -5.67 -2.97
N PHE A 60 -0.21 -4.42 -2.59
CA PHE A 60 0.22 -4.06 -1.24
C PHE A 60 -0.74 -3.00 -0.70
N ALA A 61 -1.05 -3.09 0.59
CA ALA A 61 -1.70 -2.01 1.31
C ALA A 61 -0.59 -1.08 1.79
N ILE A 62 -0.61 0.16 1.31
CA ILE A 62 0.43 1.16 1.59
C ILE A 62 -0.16 2.27 2.45
N ALA A 63 0.55 2.67 3.49
CA ALA A 63 0.13 3.81 4.30
C ALA A 63 1.26 4.84 4.33
N GLY A 64 1.07 5.93 3.62
CA GLY A 64 1.98 7.08 3.65
C GLY A 64 3.34 6.84 3.05
N GLY A 65 4.10 7.91 2.92
CA GLY A 65 5.48 7.83 2.48
C GLY A 65 5.77 8.63 1.23
N PHE A 66 6.85 8.24 0.57
CA PHE A 66 7.36 8.93 -0.61
C PHE A 66 7.60 7.97 -1.74
N LEU A 67 7.50 8.49 -2.94
CA LEU A 67 7.76 7.77 -4.18
C LEU A 67 8.84 8.52 -4.94
N GLN A 68 9.86 7.79 -5.42
CA GLN A 68 10.84 8.34 -6.34
C GLN A 68 10.85 7.50 -7.60
N VAL A 69 10.57 8.13 -8.72
CA VAL A 69 10.60 7.48 -10.03
C VAL A 69 11.84 7.91 -10.78
N ARG A 70 12.60 6.96 -11.27
CA ARG A 70 13.74 7.17 -12.16
C ARG A 70 13.44 6.44 -13.46
N PRO A 71 14.19 6.70 -14.53
CA PRO A 71 13.90 6.04 -15.82
C PRO A 71 13.87 4.51 -15.76
N ASP A 72 14.66 3.90 -14.87
CA ASP A 72 14.78 2.44 -14.79
C ASP A 72 14.44 1.87 -13.43
N LYS A 73 14.02 2.72 -12.47
CA LYS A 73 13.83 2.27 -11.10
C LYS A 73 12.76 3.09 -10.40
N VAL A 74 11.95 2.42 -9.61
CA VAL A 74 10.95 3.06 -8.77
C VAL A 74 11.23 2.66 -7.33
N VAL A 75 11.39 3.65 -6.46
CA VAL A 75 11.61 3.41 -5.04
C VAL A 75 10.42 3.95 -4.26
N VAL A 76 9.80 3.08 -3.49
CA VAL A 76 8.68 3.42 -2.60
C VAL A 76 9.19 3.34 -1.18
N MET A 77 9.14 4.46 -0.45
CA MET A 77 9.52 4.50 0.97
C MET A 77 8.24 4.71 1.75
N ALA A 78 7.64 3.62 2.20
CA ALA A 78 6.34 3.64 2.86
C ALA A 78 6.49 3.50 4.36
N GLU A 79 5.56 4.06 5.13
CA GLU A 79 5.53 3.83 6.56
C GLU A 79 5.13 2.39 6.84
N THR A 80 4.13 1.89 6.14
CA THR A 80 3.77 0.48 6.18
C THR A 80 3.46 -0.03 4.78
N ALA A 81 3.79 -1.30 4.55
CA ALA A 81 3.52 -1.96 3.28
C ALA A 81 3.21 -3.42 3.57
N ASP A 82 1.97 -3.82 3.34
CA ASP A 82 1.51 -5.18 3.62
C ASP A 82 1.07 -5.86 2.33
N LEU A 83 1.72 -6.97 2.00
CA LEU A 83 1.37 -7.76 0.83
C LEU A 83 -0.02 -8.36 1.02
N ALA A 84 -0.89 -8.18 0.04
CA ALA A 84 -2.30 -8.59 0.16
C ALA A 84 -2.47 -10.04 0.59
N SER A 85 -1.68 -10.95 0.02
CA SER A 85 -1.79 -12.37 0.34
C SER A 85 -1.28 -12.72 1.75
N GLU A 86 -0.54 -11.81 2.38
CA GLU A 86 0.01 -12.03 3.73
C GLU A 86 -0.77 -11.31 4.82
N ILE A 87 -1.79 -10.55 4.45
CA ILE A 87 -2.61 -9.86 5.43
C ILE A 87 -3.49 -10.87 6.16
N ASP A 88 -3.40 -10.86 7.49
CA ASP A 88 -4.26 -11.66 8.35
C ASP A 88 -5.56 -10.89 8.55
N LEU A 89 -6.63 -11.37 7.92
CA LEU A 89 -7.92 -10.68 7.93
C LEU A 89 -8.49 -10.56 9.34
N GLU A 90 -8.33 -11.59 10.17
CA GLU A 90 -8.81 -11.52 11.55
C GLU A 90 -8.11 -10.43 12.34
N LYS A 91 -6.78 -10.33 12.19
CA LYS A 91 -6.02 -9.28 12.86
C LYS A 91 -6.40 -7.90 12.35
N ALA A 92 -6.66 -7.76 11.06
CA ALA A 92 -7.10 -6.49 10.50
C ALA A 92 -8.47 -6.09 11.02
N GLN A 93 -9.40 -7.05 11.17
CA GLN A 93 -10.71 -6.79 11.76
C GLN A 93 -10.59 -6.38 13.23
N GLU A 94 -9.69 -7.03 13.95
CA GLU A 94 -9.43 -6.68 15.35
C GLU A 94 -8.85 -5.28 15.48
N ALA A 95 -7.90 -4.94 14.60
CA ALA A 95 -7.32 -3.60 14.57
C ALA A 95 -8.38 -2.54 14.26
N ARG A 96 -9.33 -2.86 13.38
CA ARG A 96 -10.44 -1.97 13.08
C ARG A 96 -11.29 -1.71 14.31
N ARG A 97 -11.64 -2.77 15.04
CA ARG A 97 -12.45 -2.63 16.25
C ARG A 97 -11.74 -1.80 17.33
N GLU A 98 -10.43 -2.02 17.47
CA GLU A 98 -9.63 -1.24 18.43
C GLU A 98 -9.58 0.23 18.04
N ALA A 99 -9.40 0.52 16.74
CA ALA A 99 -9.36 1.89 16.26
C ALA A 99 -10.71 2.59 16.45
N GLU A 100 -11.81 1.87 16.23
CA GLU A 100 -13.16 2.41 16.45
C GLU A 100 -13.37 2.75 17.92
N ARG A 101 -12.93 1.88 18.83
CA ARG A 101 -13.02 2.16 20.27
C ARG A 101 -12.16 3.35 20.68
N ALA A 102 -10.95 3.43 20.12
CA ALA A 102 -10.06 4.56 20.39
C ALA A 102 -10.66 5.86 19.88
N LEU A 103 -11.34 5.82 18.75
CA LEU A 103 -12.00 7.00 18.19
C LEU A 103 -13.10 7.50 19.10
N GLU A 104 -13.88 6.60 19.68
CA GLU A 104 -14.93 6.98 20.63
C GLU A 104 -14.36 7.59 21.88
N GLY A 105 -13.23 7.06 22.39
CA GLY A 105 -12.62 7.55 23.62
C GLY A 105 -11.79 8.82 23.46
N ALA A 106 -11.48 9.21 22.22
CA ALA A 106 -10.56 10.33 21.94
C ALA A 106 -11.29 11.63 21.60
N ALA A 107 -12.55 11.74 21.96
CA ALA A 107 -13.42 12.83 21.47
C ALA A 107 -12.92 14.22 21.80
N THR A 108 -12.08 14.40 22.85
CA THR A 108 -11.65 15.72 23.29
C THR A 108 -10.20 16.04 22.99
N ASP A 109 -9.43 15.10 22.48
CA ASP A 109 -8.01 15.30 22.18
C ASP A 109 -7.78 15.17 20.68
N ALA A 110 -7.37 16.27 20.03
CA ALA A 110 -7.21 16.31 18.58
C ALA A 110 -6.12 15.36 18.09
N ALA A 111 -5.02 15.22 18.84
CA ALA A 111 -3.92 14.33 18.46
C ALA A 111 -4.35 12.88 18.55
N ASP A 112 -5.05 12.51 19.63
CA ASP A 112 -5.55 11.14 19.79
C ASP A 112 -6.59 10.82 18.73
N LEU A 113 -7.44 11.79 18.40
CA LEU A 113 -8.46 11.62 17.38
C LEU A 113 -7.83 11.37 16.01
N ALA A 114 -6.79 12.15 15.65
CA ALA A 114 -6.09 12.00 14.38
C ALA A 114 -5.39 10.65 14.30
N ALA A 115 -4.76 10.22 15.39
CA ALA A 115 -4.09 8.91 15.44
C ALA A 115 -5.09 7.77 15.28
N ALA A 116 -6.24 7.86 15.95
CA ALA A 116 -7.26 6.83 15.85
C ALA A 116 -7.86 6.75 14.45
N ARG A 117 -8.07 7.91 13.82
CA ARG A 117 -8.55 7.94 12.43
C ARG A 117 -7.57 7.31 11.46
N ALA A 118 -6.28 7.60 11.64
CA ALA A 118 -5.24 7.02 10.78
C ALA A 118 -5.18 5.51 10.94
N GLN A 119 -5.29 5.01 12.17
CA GLN A 119 -5.29 3.58 12.44
C GLN A 119 -6.52 2.90 11.82
N LEU A 120 -7.67 3.54 11.93
CA LEU A 120 -8.90 3.01 11.34
C LEU A 120 -8.79 2.95 9.82
N GLN A 121 -8.28 4.01 9.20
CA GLN A 121 -8.10 4.07 7.76
C GLN A 121 -7.17 2.96 7.26
N ALA A 122 -6.07 2.75 7.98
CA ALA A 122 -5.11 1.69 7.64
C ALA A 122 -5.74 0.30 7.77
N ALA A 123 -6.52 0.08 8.85
CA ALA A 123 -7.18 -1.21 9.07
C ALA A 123 -8.22 -1.48 7.99
N LEU A 124 -9.02 -0.48 7.63
CA LEU A 124 -10.04 -0.61 6.59
C LEU A 124 -9.40 -0.92 5.23
N LEU A 125 -8.26 -0.29 4.95
CA LEU A 125 -7.54 -0.55 3.71
C LEU A 125 -7.06 -2.00 3.65
N ARG A 126 -6.46 -2.51 4.74
CA ARG A 126 -5.99 -3.89 4.79
C ARG A 126 -7.14 -4.86 4.60
N ILE A 127 -8.26 -4.61 5.23
CA ILE A 127 -9.45 -5.45 5.08
C ILE A 127 -9.90 -5.46 3.63
N ARG A 128 -10.01 -4.29 3.01
CA ARG A 128 -10.46 -4.19 1.62
C ARG A 128 -9.52 -4.92 0.66
N VAL A 129 -8.23 -4.70 0.84
CA VAL A 129 -7.23 -5.31 -0.03
C VAL A 129 -7.21 -6.83 0.14
N ALA A 130 -7.26 -7.30 1.39
CA ALA A 130 -7.26 -8.73 1.68
C ALA A 130 -8.53 -9.40 1.18
N GLU A 131 -9.69 -8.78 1.37
CA GLU A 131 -10.96 -9.35 0.91
C GLU A 131 -11.03 -9.40 -0.60
N ARG A 132 -10.57 -8.36 -1.27
CA ARG A 132 -10.54 -8.35 -2.73
C ARG A 132 -9.66 -9.46 -3.25
N ARG A 133 -8.47 -9.63 -2.68
CA ARG A 133 -7.54 -10.68 -3.05
C ARG A 133 -8.15 -12.06 -2.83
N HIS A 134 -8.79 -12.26 -1.68
CA HIS A 134 -9.39 -13.53 -1.32
C HIS A 134 -10.56 -13.85 -2.25
N ARG A 135 -11.40 -12.86 -2.53
CA ARG A 135 -12.58 -13.01 -3.38
C ARG A 135 -12.21 -13.34 -4.82
N GLU A 136 -11.13 -12.74 -5.32
CA GLU A 136 -10.67 -12.97 -6.68
C GLU A 136 -9.85 -14.24 -6.83
N GLY A 137 -9.42 -14.81 -5.69
CA GLY A 137 -8.57 -15.98 -5.69
C GLY A 137 -7.17 -15.69 -6.17
N PRO A 138 -6.32 -16.73 -6.26
CA PRO A 138 -4.96 -16.54 -6.76
C PRO A 138 -5.00 -16.07 -8.20
N ARG A 139 -4.22 -15.03 -8.47
CA ARG A 139 -4.10 -14.56 -9.82
C ARG A 139 -2.90 -15.17 -10.45
N HIS A 140 -3.04 -15.86 -11.46
CA HIS A 140 -1.95 -16.36 -12.15
C HIS A 140 -2.21 -16.42 -13.48
N ARG A 141 -1.53 -16.65 -13.61
CA ARG A 141 -1.34 -16.88 -14.42
C ARG A 141 -1.11 -17.44 -15.29
N GLY A 142 -1.29 -17.41 -15.66
CA GLY A 142 -1.07 -17.99 -16.68
C GLY A 142 -1.01 -18.59 -17.62
#